data_c652a760a55c3e77581bcef3a0c1b416
#
_entry.id   c652a760a55c3e77581bcef3a0c1b416
#
_cell.length_a   1.000
_cell.length_b   1.000
_cell.length_c   1.000
_cell.angle_alpha   90.00
_cell.angle_beta   90.00
_cell.angle_gamma   90.00
#
_symmetry.space_group_name_H-M   'P 1'
#
loop_
_entity.id
_entity.type
_entity.pdbx_description
1 polymer ?
#
loop_
_entity_poly.entity_id
_entity_poly.type
_entity_poly.pdbx_seq_one_letter_code
_entity_poly.pdbx_strand_id
1 'polypeptide(L)'
;MTASKIISDSPVRPTEADTELLASAQAAALATRDLYQAAVAAGATGDHTATFVSLAAHHDAYAQAISSLIGRAAPQARDDELFSANKSDFESDATTAALAARTLENSLVAAHTELIGELEGTEGAALIASMVVIESRHVVALATVAGKSPIDDIDLFLVTPEAAQADAQTTTPVA
;
A
#
# COMPACT_ATOMS: atom_id res chain seq x y z
N MET A 1 33.23 -22.78 3.48
CA MET A 1 32.47 -23.21 2.29
C MET A 1 31.05 -23.65 2.74
N THR A 2 30.17 -22.72 3.14
CA THR A 2 28.81 -23.08 3.63
C THR A 2 27.73 -22.04 3.30
N ALA A 3 28.00 -21.08 2.42
CA ALA A 3 27.02 -20.04 2.06
C ALA A 3 26.10 -20.41 0.87
N SER A 4 26.34 -21.54 0.19
CA SER A 4 25.62 -21.89 -1.04
C SER A 4 24.39 -22.80 -0.81
N LYS A 5 24.14 -23.25 0.44
CA LYS A 5 23.06 -24.22 0.71
C LYS A 5 21.75 -23.59 1.21
N ILE A 6 21.80 -22.32 1.64
CA ILE A 6 20.63 -21.66 2.27
C ILE A 6 19.59 -21.21 1.23
N ILE A 7 20.01 -20.89 0.01
CA ILE A 7 19.10 -20.39 -1.05
C ILE A 7 18.35 -21.53 -1.76
N SER A 8 18.78 -22.78 -1.58
CA SER A 8 18.20 -23.94 -2.28
C SER A 8 17.00 -24.60 -1.61
N ASP A 9 16.67 -24.20 -0.37
CA ASP A 9 15.64 -24.89 0.43
C ASP A 9 14.39 -24.00 0.69
N SER A 10 14.35 -22.73 0.25
CA SER A 10 13.15 -21.90 0.38
C SER A 10 12.08 -22.36 -0.61
N PRO A 11 10.82 -22.52 -0.18
CA PRO A 11 9.73 -22.87 -1.08
C PRO A 11 9.57 -21.79 -2.16
N VAL A 12 9.28 -22.21 -3.39
CA VAL A 12 9.04 -21.27 -4.49
C VAL A 12 7.65 -20.67 -4.36
N ARG A 13 6.65 -21.52 -4.12
CA ARG A 13 5.25 -21.12 -3.95
C ARG A 13 4.95 -20.73 -2.52
N PRO A 14 3.92 -19.90 -2.28
CA PRO A 14 3.44 -19.59 -0.94
C PRO A 14 3.13 -20.85 -0.14
N THR A 15 3.53 -20.83 1.12
CA THR A 15 3.13 -21.82 2.14
C THR A 15 1.71 -21.52 2.65
N GLU A 16 1.20 -22.35 3.57
CA GLU A 16 -0.07 -22.05 4.23
C GLU A 16 0.02 -20.78 5.08
N ALA A 17 1.13 -20.58 5.79
CA ALA A 17 1.39 -19.35 6.56
C ALA A 17 1.46 -18.12 5.64
N ASP A 18 2.19 -18.21 4.54
CA ASP A 18 2.25 -17.12 3.54
C ASP A 18 0.87 -16.78 2.99
N THR A 19 0.01 -17.75 2.84
CA THR A 19 -1.33 -17.56 2.29
C THR A 19 -2.18 -16.64 3.18
N GLU A 20 -2.09 -16.75 4.50
CA GLU A 20 -2.79 -15.87 5.44
C GLU A 20 -2.24 -14.44 5.38
N LEU A 21 -0.92 -14.30 5.34
CA LEU A 21 -0.24 -13.00 5.22
C LEU A 21 -0.60 -12.29 3.90
N LEU A 22 -0.55 -13.02 2.79
CA LEU A 22 -0.91 -12.50 1.47
C LEU A 22 -2.40 -12.18 1.36
N ALA A 23 -3.28 -12.92 2.04
CA ALA A 23 -4.70 -12.62 2.09
C ALA A 23 -4.97 -11.26 2.77
N SER A 24 -4.23 -10.95 3.85
CA SER A 24 -4.30 -9.64 4.51
C SER A 24 -3.81 -8.52 3.59
N ALA A 25 -2.71 -8.72 2.88
CA ALA A 25 -2.21 -7.76 1.90
C ALA A 25 -3.21 -7.54 0.74
N GLN A 26 -3.92 -8.59 0.30
CA GLN A 26 -4.99 -8.44 -0.70
C GLN A 26 -6.15 -7.59 -0.17
N ALA A 27 -6.60 -7.84 1.05
CA ALA A 27 -7.70 -7.07 1.66
C ALA A 27 -7.34 -5.58 1.79
N ALA A 28 -6.09 -5.26 2.16
CA ALA A 28 -5.58 -3.89 2.21
C ALA A 28 -5.52 -3.25 0.81
N ALA A 29 -5.07 -3.97 -0.21
CA ALA A 29 -5.06 -3.47 -1.59
C ALA A 29 -6.48 -3.16 -2.09
N LEU A 30 -7.47 -4.00 -1.78
CA LEU A 30 -8.88 -3.76 -2.12
C LEU A 30 -9.43 -2.53 -1.38
N ALA A 31 -9.10 -2.34 -0.11
CA ALA A 31 -9.51 -1.16 0.67
C ALA A 31 -8.91 0.12 0.09
N THR A 32 -7.63 0.10 -0.25
CA THR A 32 -6.93 1.25 -0.83
C THR A 32 -7.48 1.60 -2.21
N ARG A 33 -7.75 0.62 -3.06
CA ARG A 33 -8.46 0.81 -4.33
C ARG A 33 -9.79 1.55 -4.12
N ASP A 34 -10.59 1.06 -3.18
CA ASP A 34 -11.93 1.61 -2.92
C ASP A 34 -11.86 3.03 -2.32
N LEU A 35 -10.82 3.36 -1.54
CA LEU A 35 -10.56 4.72 -1.05
C LEU A 35 -10.27 5.68 -2.21
N TYR A 36 -9.41 5.31 -3.15
CA TYR A 36 -9.17 6.13 -4.33
C TYR A 36 -10.43 6.33 -5.18
N GLN A 37 -11.25 5.28 -5.33
CA GLN A 37 -12.53 5.37 -6.02
C GLN A 37 -13.52 6.29 -5.27
N ALA A 38 -13.55 6.24 -3.95
CA ALA A 38 -14.37 7.12 -3.12
C ALA A 38 -13.97 8.59 -3.28
N ALA A 39 -12.67 8.90 -3.27
CA ALA A 39 -12.16 10.25 -3.52
C ALA A 39 -12.60 10.78 -4.90
N VAL A 40 -12.53 9.96 -5.94
CA VAL A 40 -13.00 10.31 -7.29
C VAL A 40 -14.51 10.55 -7.28
N ALA A 41 -15.29 9.67 -6.67
CA ALA A 41 -16.74 9.77 -6.61
C ALA A 41 -17.22 10.99 -5.82
N ALA A 42 -16.49 11.38 -4.77
CA ALA A 42 -16.76 12.59 -3.98
C ALA A 42 -16.34 13.90 -4.68
N GLY A 43 -15.58 13.83 -5.79
CA GLY A 43 -15.00 15.00 -6.43
C GLY A 43 -13.82 15.62 -5.66
N ALA A 44 -13.26 14.88 -4.70
CA ALA A 44 -12.18 15.32 -3.82
C ALA A 44 -10.78 15.29 -4.47
N THR A 45 -10.70 15.15 -5.78
CA THR A 45 -9.43 14.96 -6.50
C THR A 45 -8.98 16.21 -7.28
N GLY A 46 -9.81 17.24 -7.36
CA GLY A 46 -9.55 18.44 -8.14
C GLY A 46 -9.15 18.11 -9.59
N ASP A 47 -8.09 18.73 -10.08
CA ASP A 47 -7.57 18.52 -11.45
C ASP A 47 -6.79 17.19 -11.60
N HIS A 48 -6.64 16.40 -10.52
CA HIS A 48 -5.82 15.20 -10.47
C HIS A 48 -6.61 13.89 -10.55
N THR A 49 -7.87 13.92 -10.99
CA THR A 49 -8.75 12.74 -11.10
C THR A 49 -8.08 11.58 -11.85
N ALA A 50 -7.38 11.86 -12.94
CA ALA A 50 -6.70 10.82 -13.73
C ALA A 50 -5.60 10.11 -12.91
N THR A 51 -4.91 10.82 -12.03
CA THR A 51 -3.91 10.24 -11.12
C THR A 51 -4.57 9.28 -10.15
N PHE A 52 -5.63 9.71 -9.45
CA PHE A 52 -6.35 8.86 -8.50
C PHE A 52 -6.95 7.61 -9.15
N VAL A 53 -7.50 7.73 -10.36
CA VAL A 53 -7.98 6.58 -11.16
C VAL A 53 -6.83 5.60 -11.46
N SER A 54 -5.64 6.10 -11.80
CA SER A 54 -4.48 5.25 -12.06
C SER A 54 -4.00 4.54 -10.80
N LEU A 55 -3.98 5.24 -9.67
CA LEU A 55 -3.60 4.65 -8.37
C LEU A 55 -4.60 3.55 -7.96
N ALA A 56 -5.90 3.78 -8.11
CA ALA A 56 -6.93 2.76 -7.90
C ALA A 56 -6.69 1.52 -8.78
N ALA A 57 -6.34 1.72 -10.05
CA ALA A 57 -6.06 0.62 -10.98
C ALA A 57 -4.81 -0.19 -10.59
N HIS A 58 -3.79 0.45 -10.01
CA HIS A 58 -2.61 -0.26 -9.51
C HIS A 58 -2.99 -1.17 -8.33
N HIS A 59 -3.75 -0.68 -7.35
CA HIS A 59 -4.18 -1.50 -6.21
C HIS A 59 -5.15 -2.63 -6.63
N ASP A 60 -5.98 -2.41 -7.62
CA ASP A 60 -6.80 -3.49 -8.21
C ASP A 60 -5.91 -4.56 -8.84
N ALA A 61 -4.88 -4.17 -9.58
CA ALA A 61 -3.91 -5.10 -10.16
C ALA A 61 -3.13 -5.89 -9.09
N TYR A 62 -2.77 -5.27 -7.96
CA TYR A 62 -2.13 -5.94 -6.83
C TYR A 62 -3.06 -7.00 -6.22
N ALA A 63 -4.31 -6.63 -5.94
CA ALA A 63 -5.30 -7.57 -5.42
C ALA A 63 -5.51 -8.77 -6.36
N GLN A 64 -5.55 -8.54 -7.66
CA GLN A 64 -5.65 -9.60 -8.67
C GLN A 64 -4.40 -10.48 -8.72
N ALA A 65 -3.21 -9.90 -8.65
CA ALA A 65 -1.95 -10.65 -8.65
C ALA A 65 -1.84 -11.55 -7.42
N ILE A 66 -2.18 -11.04 -6.23
CA ILE A 66 -2.22 -11.83 -5.01
C ILE A 66 -3.28 -12.93 -5.13
N SER A 67 -4.49 -12.61 -5.62
CA SER A 67 -5.53 -13.62 -5.85
C SER A 67 -5.07 -14.73 -6.77
N SER A 68 -4.30 -14.40 -7.80
CA SER A 68 -3.75 -15.40 -8.73
C SER A 68 -2.73 -16.31 -8.08
N LEU A 69 -2.00 -15.77 -7.08
CA LEU A 69 -0.95 -16.51 -6.38
C LEU A 69 -1.52 -17.45 -5.30
N ILE A 70 -2.48 -17.00 -4.50
CA ILE A 70 -3.07 -17.77 -3.39
C ILE A 70 -4.40 -18.45 -3.73
N GLY A 71 -4.95 -18.17 -4.91
CA GLY A 71 -6.13 -18.86 -5.45
C GLY A 71 -7.38 -18.68 -4.59
N ARG A 72 -7.97 -19.81 -4.14
CA ARG A 72 -9.24 -19.83 -3.39
C ARG A 72 -9.15 -19.23 -1.99
N ALA A 73 -7.95 -19.08 -1.45
CA ALA A 73 -7.72 -18.48 -0.14
C ALA A 73 -7.81 -16.94 -0.18
N ALA A 74 -7.83 -16.34 -1.36
CA ALA A 74 -8.00 -14.91 -1.53
C ALA A 74 -9.39 -14.44 -1.02
N PRO A 75 -9.45 -13.52 -0.03
CA PRO A 75 -10.70 -13.16 0.64
C PRO A 75 -11.71 -12.48 -0.27
N GLN A 76 -11.28 -11.80 -1.34
CA GLN A 76 -12.11 -11.02 -2.27
C GLN A 76 -12.92 -9.90 -1.59
N ALA A 77 -12.69 -9.66 -0.31
CA ALA A 77 -13.29 -8.60 0.47
C ALA A 77 -12.19 -7.63 0.92
N ARG A 78 -12.51 -6.34 0.94
CA ARG A 78 -11.59 -5.32 1.43
C ARG A 78 -11.46 -5.38 2.94
N ASP A 79 -10.39 -4.77 3.44
CA ASP A 79 -10.25 -4.41 4.84
C ASP A 79 -11.17 -3.21 5.16
N ASP A 80 -12.30 -3.49 5.83
CA ASP A 80 -13.29 -2.46 6.17
C ASP A 80 -12.82 -1.53 7.30
N GLU A 81 -11.90 -1.96 8.16
CA GLU A 81 -11.30 -1.12 9.19
C GLU A 81 -10.38 -0.07 8.56
N LEU A 82 -9.45 -0.51 7.70
CA LEU A 82 -8.58 0.38 6.93
C LEU A 82 -9.40 1.38 6.11
N PHE A 83 -10.43 0.91 5.42
CA PHE A 83 -11.30 1.76 4.60
C PHE A 83 -12.00 2.80 5.45
N SER A 84 -12.64 2.41 6.55
CA SER A 84 -13.42 3.31 7.39
C SER A 84 -12.55 4.35 8.11
N ALA A 85 -11.34 3.98 8.51
CA ALA A 85 -10.40 4.87 9.16
C ALA A 85 -9.93 6.02 8.26
N ASN A 86 -9.85 5.80 6.94
CA ASN A 86 -9.29 6.77 6.00
C ASN A 86 -10.35 7.49 5.14
N LYS A 87 -11.56 6.97 5.06
CA LYS A 87 -12.59 7.43 4.12
C LYS A 87 -12.87 8.93 4.19
N SER A 88 -13.00 9.49 5.39
CA SER A 88 -13.37 10.92 5.55
C SER A 88 -12.35 11.86 4.93
N ASP A 89 -11.06 11.55 5.07
CA ASP A 89 -9.98 12.38 4.56
C ASP A 89 -9.84 12.25 3.03
N PHE A 90 -10.07 11.04 2.50
CA PHE A 90 -10.11 10.80 1.07
C PHE A 90 -11.28 11.49 0.37
N GLU A 91 -12.40 11.71 1.05
CA GLU A 91 -13.59 12.38 0.51
C GLU A 91 -13.64 13.89 0.80
N SER A 92 -12.59 14.48 1.37
CA SER A 92 -12.53 15.88 1.79
C SER A 92 -12.24 16.83 0.59
N ASP A 93 -11.05 17.38 0.50
CA ASP A 93 -10.59 18.23 -0.58
C ASP A 93 -9.31 17.65 -1.22
N ALA A 94 -8.92 18.19 -2.38
CA ALA A 94 -7.84 17.61 -3.18
C ALA A 94 -6.48 17.54 -2.45
N THR A 95 -6.17 18.54 -1.61
CA THR A 95 -4.92 18.55 -0.84
C THR A 95 -4.98 17.57 0.31
N THR A 96 -6.07 17.57 1.07
CA THR A 96 -6.30 16.64 2.18
C THR A 96 -6.32 15.19 1.69
N ALA A 97 -7.07 14.91 0.61
CA ALA A 97 -7.13 13.58 0.01
C ALA A 97 -5.75 13.09 -0.48
N ALA A 98 -4.96 13.96 -1.11
CA ALA A 98 -3.62 13.61 -1.57
C ALA A 98 -2.65 13.34 -0.41
N LEU A 99 -2.72 14.11 0.68
CA LEU A 99 -1.88 13.89 1.86
C LEU A 99 -2.29 12.62 2.63
N ALA A 100 -3.59 12.37 2.78
CA ALA A 100 -4.10 11.14 3.39
C ALA A 100 -3.68 9.90 2.57
N ALA A 101 -3.84 9.97 1.25
CA ALA A 101 -3.41 8.92 0.35
C ALA A 101 -1.89 8.68 0.43
N ARG A 102 -1.08 9.76 0.47
CA ARG A 102 0.37 9.67 0.67
C ARG A 102 0.73 8.93 1.97
N THR A 103 0.05 9.30 3.06
CA THR A 103 0.28 8.68 4.38
C THR A 103 -0.07 7.20 4.35
N LEU A 104 -1.19 6.84 3.74
CA LEU A 104 -1.59 5.44 3.57
C LEU A 104 -0.57 4.64 2.74
N GLU A 105 -0.15 5.16 1.57
CA GLU A 105 0.87 4.51 0.74
C GLU A 105 2.19 4.29 1.49
N ASN A 106 2.61 5.27 2.28
CA ASN A 106 3.81 5.18 3.11
C ASN A 106 3.68 4.07 4.18
N SER A 107 2.51 3.93 4.80
CA SER A 107 2.21 2.85 5.74
C SER A 107 2.19 1.48 5.06
N LEU A 108 1.65 1.40 3.85
CA LEU A 108 1.67 0.16 3.05
C LEU A 108 3.09 -0.25 2.67
N VAL A 109 3.95 0.70 2.27
CA VAL A 109 5.38 0.41 2.00
C VAL A 109 6.07 -0.19 3.23
N ALA A 110 5.82 0.35 4.43
CA ALA A 110 6.38 -0.19 5.66
C ALA A 110 5.87 -1.61 5.93
N ALA A 111 4.54 -1.80 5.92
CA ALA A 111 3.92 -3.10 6.17
C ALA A 111 4.36 -4.16 5.15
N HIS A 112 4.42 -3.82 3.87
CA HIS A 112 4.88 -4.72 2.82
C HIS A 112 6.38 -5.03 2.92
N THR A 113 7.19 -4.08 3.39
CA THR A 113 8.63 -4.32 3.65
C THR A 113 8.82 -5.33 4.78
N GLU A 114 8.05 -5.23 5.86
CA GLU A 114 8.04 -6.22 6.95
C GLU A 114 7.54 -7.58 6.43
N LEU A 115 6.44 -7.58 5.68
CA LEU A 115 5.85 -8.78 5.09
C LEU A 115 6.84 -9.56 4.23
N ILE A 116 7.69 -8.90 3.43
CA ILE A 116 8.73 -9.56 2.64
C ILE A 116 9.66 -10.42 3.54
N GLY A 117 9.95 -9.93 4.74
CA GLY A 117 10.80 -10.63 5.71
C GLY A 117 10.13 -11.83 6.37
N GLU A 118 8.80 -11.89 6.37
CA GLU A 118 8.00 -12.94 7.00
C GLU A 118 7.65 -14.07 6.03
N LEU A 119 7.58 -13.77 4.73
CA LEU A 119 7.22 -14.73 3.70
C LEU A 119 8.33 -15.78 3.48
N GLU A 120 7.94 -17.05 3.51
CA GLU A 120 8.81 -18.19 3.23
C GLU A 120 8.94 -18.42 1.71
N GLY A 121 7.83 -18.27 0.97
CA GLY A 121 7.75 -18.49 -0.48
C GLY A 121 8.31 -17.33 -1.29
N THR A 122 9.25 -17.64 -2.18
CA THR A 122 9.95 -16.62 -2.97
C THR A 122 9.06 -15.91 -3.99
N GLU A 123 8.02 -16.57 -4.51
CA GLU A 123 7.05 -15.93 -5.43
C GLU A 123 6.23 -14.85 -4.70
N GLY A 124 5.78 -15.13 -3.45
CA GLY A 124 5.09 -14.15 -2.62
C GLY A 124 5.97 -12.95 -2.31
N ALA A 125 7.18 -13.19 -1.80
CA ALA A 125 8.14 -12.14 -1.48
C ALA A 125 8.49 -11.27 -2.71
N ALA A 126 8.68 -11.86 -3.88
CA ALA A 126 8.97 -11.12 -5.11
C ALA A 126 7.77 -10.26 -5.56
N LEU A 127 6.54 -10.77 -5.44
CA LEU A 127 5.34 -10.01 -5.75
C LEU A 127 5.22 -8.79 -4.83
N ILE A 128 5.29 -8.98 -3.50
CA ILE A 128 5.20 -7.87 -2.54
C ILE A 128 6.34 -6.87 -2.74
N ALA A 129 7.57 -7.31 -2.99
CA ALA A 129 8.67 -6.40 -3.28
C ALA A 129 8.41 -5.52 -4.53
N SER A 130 7.75 -6.06 -5.55
CA SER A 130 7.36 -5.27 -6.72
C SER A 130 6.31 -4.21 -6.38
N MET A 131 5.39 -4.48 -5.45
CA MET A 131 4.39 -3.53 -4.98
C MET A 131 5.05 -2.37 -4.22
N VAL A 132 5.97 -2.66 -3.28
CA VAL A 132 6.75 -1.67 -2.51
C VAL A 132 7.41 -0.64 -3.42
N VAL A 133 8.02 -1.09 -4.54
CA VAL A 133 8.67 -0.18 -5.50
C VAL A 133 7.66 0.80 -6.13
N ILE A 134 6.46 0.34 -6.45
CA ILE A 134 5.44 1.18 -7.10
C ILE A 134 4.76 2.09 -6.06
N GLU A 135 4.42 1.58 -4.87
CA GLU A 135 3.84 2.36 -3.77
C GLU A 135 4.77 3.49 -3.33
N SER A 136 6.08 3.25 -3.28
CA SER A 136 7.07 4.32 -3.02
C SER A 136 7.02 5.44 -4.07
N ARG A 137 6.69 5.12 -5.32
CA ARG A 137 6.47 6.13 -6.38
C ARG A 137 5.13 6.84 -6.23
N HIS A 138 4.10 6.15 -5.70
CA HIS A 138 2.82 6.78 -5.37
C HIS A 138 3.01 7.86 -4.29
N VAL A 139 3.80 7.59 -3.25
CA VAL A 139 4.15 8.57 -2.21
C VAL A 139 4.69 9.87 -2.82
N VAL A 140 5.65 9.78 -3.75
CA VAL A 140 6.23 10.94 -4.44
C VAL A 140 5.18 11.67 -5.30
N ALA A 141 4.39 10.93 -6.05
CA ALA A 141 3.35 11.51 -6.92
C ALA A 141 2.30 12.26 -6.09
N LEU A 142 1.85 11.67 -4.97
CA LEU A 142 0.83 12.25 -4.09
C LEU A 142 1.35 13.48 -3.34
N ALA A 143 2.60 13.49 -2.89
CA ALA A 143 3.23 14.70 -2.35
C ALA A 143 3.22 15.84 -3.38
N THR A 144 3.51 15.52 -4.64
CA THR A 144 3.45 16.50 -5.74
C THR A 144 2.02 16.99 -5.99
N VAL A 145 1.04 16.10 -6.01
CA VAL A 145 -0.40 16.43 -6.13
C VAL A 145 -0.86 17.35 -5.01
N ALA A 146 -0.36 17.12 -3.78
CA ALA A 146 -0.62 17.98 -2.62
C ALA A 146 0.11 19.33 -2.67
N GLY A 147 0.82 19.66 -3.76
CA GLY A 147 1.54 20.91 -3.93
C GLY A 147 2.83 21.02 -3.13
N LYS A 148 3.41 19.89 -2.71
CA LYS A 148 4.66 19.85 -1.95
C LYS A 148 5.87 19.99 -2.85
N SER A 149 6.93 20.61 -2.32
CA SER A 149 8.20 20.84 -3.01
C SER A 149 9.23 19.77 -2.64
N PRO A 150 9.85 19.08 -3.62
CA PRO A 150 10.91 18.12 -3.31
C PRO A 150 12.15 18.72 -2.65
N ILE A 151 12.27 20.06 -2.65
CA ILE A 151 13.40 20.78 -2.05
C ILE A 151 13.05 21.22 -0.63
N ASP A 152 11.86 21.81 -0.44
CA ASP A 152 11.47 22.41 0.84
C ASP A 152 10.79 21.39 1.77
N ASP A 153 10.13 20.37 1.19
CA ASP A 153 9.37 19.34 1.90
C ASP A 153 10.02 17.95 1.69
N ILE A 154 11.36 17.87 1.67
CA ILE A 154 12.10 16.64 1.27
C ILE A 154 11.62 15.38 2.00
N ASP A 155 11.26 15.49 3.28
CA ASP A 155 10.81 14.35 4.08
C ASP A 155 9.51 13.73 3.58
N LEU A 156 8.66 14.51 2.87
CA LEU A 156 7.44 13.99 2.26
C LEU A 156 7.70 13.20 0.96
N PHE A 157 8.91 13.26 0.44
CA PHE A 157 9.34 12.52 -0.76
C PHE A 157 10.21 11.31 -0.43
N LEU A 158 10.53 11.13 0.85
CA LEU A 158 11.30 9.98 1.34
C LEU A 158 10.33 8.96 1.95
N VAL A 159 10.57 7.71 1.63
CA VAL A 159 9.90 6.57 2.25
C VAL A 159 10.93 5.85 3.11
N THR A 160 10.71 5.88 4.41
CA THR A 160 11.50 5.08 5.35
C THR A 160 10.54 4.33 6.27
N PRO A 161 10.88 3.13 6.76
CA PRO A 161 10.07 2.43 7.75
C PRO A 161 9.78 3.28 9.01
N GLU A 162 10.74 4.11 9.44
CA GLU A 162 10.57 5.04 10.56
C GLU A 162 9.56 6.15 10.26
N ALA A 163 9.60 6.74 9.08
CA ALA A 163 8.66 7.79 8.67
C ALA A 163 7.22 7.25 8.59
N ALA A 164 7.04 6.03 8.10
CA ALA A 164 5.74 5.36 8.05
C ALA A 164 5.15 5.11 9.45
N GLN A 165 5.97 4.73 10.42
CA GLN A 165 5.55 4.52 11.82
C GLN A 165 5.18 5.84 12.51
N ALA A 166 5.87 6.94 12.22
CA ALA A 166 5.57 8.25 12.78
C ALA A 166 4.21 8.79 12.30
N ASP A 167 3.88 8.60 11.03
CA ASP A 167 2.61 9.01 10.44
C ASP A 167 1.43 8.22 11.05
N ALA A 168 1.60 6.93 11.34
CA ALA A 168 0.59 6.08 11.98
C ALA A 168 0.31 6.47 13.44
N GLN A 169 1.29 7.03 14.15
CA GLN A 169 1.14 7.45 15.55
C GLN A 169 0.49 8.84 15.71
N THR A 170 0.50 9.67 14.68
CA THR A 170 -0.07 11.03 14.76
C THR A 170 -1.59 11.06 14.60
N THR A 171 -2.23 9.96 14.24
CA THR A 171 -3.68 9.84 14.10
C THR A 171 -4.41 9.44 15.38
N THR A 172 -3.76 9.46 16.56
CA THR A 172 -4.46 9.24 17.82
C THR A 172 -5.28 10.48 18.16
N PRO A 173 -6.62 10.43 18.21
CA PRO A 173 -7.42 11.59 18.58
C PRO A 173 -7.12 11.98 20.02
N VAL A 174 -6.77 13.25 20.22
CA VAL A 174 -6.73 13.84 21.55
C VAL A 174 -8.15 13.85 22.10
N ALA A 175 -8.35 13.09 23.17
CA ALA A 175 -9.61 13.00 23.91
C ALA A 175 -9.99 14.33 24.57
#